data_1f87c5cd11312627f482e7c13245d1ec
#
_entry.id   1f87c5cd11312627f482e7c13245d1ec
#
_cell.length_a   1.000
_cell.length_b   1.000
_cell.length_c   1.000
_cell.angle_alpha   90.00
_cell.angle_beta   90.00
_cell.angle_gamma   90.00
#
_symmetry.space_group_name_H-M   'P 1'
#
loop_
_entity.id
_entity.type
_entity.pdbx_description
1 polymer ?
#
loop_
_entity_poly.entity_id
_entity_poly.type
_entity_poly.pdbx_seq_one_letter_code
_entity_poly.pdbx_strand_id
1 'polypeptide(L)' 'MSKKEDDKKLQEAFDDVFRYSLIMGLKFPWQMIAATLVTIGLRIYKTVLDDEGYKGMTNSIKDNFDEIEPFKDETLH' A
#
# COMPACT_ATOMS: atom_id res chain seq x y z
N MET A 1 4.71 -17.94 -13.99
CA MET A 1 3.45 -17.80 -13.27
C MET A 1 2.41 -17.08 -14.13
N SER A 2 1.16 -17.47 -14.00
CA SER A 2 0.12 -16.79 -14.74
C SER A 2 -0.23 -15.45 -14.06
N LYS A 3 -0.64 -14.49 -14.88
CA LYS A 3 -1.09 -13.20 -14.37
C LYS A 3 -2.23 -13.36 -13.35
N LYS A 4 -3.07 -14.36 -13.55
CA LYS A 4 -4.20 -14.65 -12.68
C LYS A 4 -3.76 -15.03 -11.27
N GLU A 5 -2.68 -15.82 -11.15
CA GLU A 5 -2.12 -16.20 -9.86
C GLU A 5 -1.49 -15.01 -9.16
N ASP A 6 -0.81 -14.14 -9.92
CA ASP A 6 -0.19 -12.94 -9.36
C ASP A 6 -1.26 -11.97 -8.85
N ASP A 7 -2.36 -11.82 -9.59
CA ASP A 7 -3.47 -10.96 -9.17
C ASP A 7 -4.12 -11.49 -7.89
N LYS A 8 -4.24 -12.82 -7.78
CA LYS A 8 -4.80 -13.45 -6.59
C LYS A 8 -3.91 -13.23 -5.37
N LYS A 9 -2.60 -13.39 -5.54
CA LYS A 9 -1.64 -13.16 -4.46
C LYS A 9 -1.64 -11.70 -4.02
N LEU A 10 -1.74 -10.79 -4.97
CA LEU A 10 -1.81 -9.37 -4.67
C LEU A 10 -3.05 -9.04 -3.85
N GLN A 11 -4.18 -9.63 -4.22
CA GLN A 11 -5.43 -9.44 -3.47
C GLN A 11 -5.33 -10.00 -2.05
N GLU A 12 -4.73 -11.17 -1.89
CA GLU A 12 -4.52 -11.77 -0.57
C GLU A 12 -3.62 -10.88 0.29
N ALA A 13 -2.53 -10.36 -0.29
CA ALA A 13 -1.62 -9.47 0.44
C ALA A 13 -2.35 -8.19 0.86
N PHE A 14 -3.14 -7.62 -0.04
CA PHE A 14 -3.92 -6.43 0.29
C PHE A 14 -4.88 -6.71 1.45
N ASP A 15 -5.62 -7.83 1.37
CA ASP A 15 -6.59 -8.18 2.40
C ASP A 15 -5.92 -8.36 3.78
N ASP A 16 -4.76 -9.00 3.79
CA ASP A 16 -4.01 -9.23 5.05
C ASP A 16 -3.51 -7.93 5.65
N VAL A 17 -2.90 -7.07 4.84
CA VAL A 17 -2.40 -5.77 5.31
C VAL A 17 -3.56 -4.89 5.75
N PHE A 18 -4.64 -4.89 5.00
CA PHE A 18 -5.82 -4.09 5.34
C PHE A 18 -6.40 -4.52 6.68
N ARG A 19 -6.55 -5.83 6.88
CA ARG A 19 -7.08 -6.39 8.12
C ARG A 19 -6.20 -6.00 9.32
N TYR A 20 -4.88 -6.12 9.15
CA TYR A 20 -3.94 -5.73 10.18
C TYR A 20 -4.03 -4.25 10.50
N SER A 21 -4.19 -3.43 9.45
CA SER A 21 -4.34 -1.98 9.62
C SER A 21 -5.59 -1.62 10.41
N LEU A 22 -6.70 -2.35 10.20
CA LEU A 22 -7.91 -2.13 10.97
C LEU A 22 -7.68 -2.40 12.46
N ILE A 23 -6.91 -3.44 12.77
CA ILE A 23 -6.56 -3.75 14.16
C ILE A 23 -5.70 -2.63 14.74
N MET A 24 -4.73 -2.13 13.99
CA MET A 24 -3.88 -1.03 14.43
C MET A 24 -4.68 0.24 14.68
N GLY A 25 -5.76 0.44 13.93
CA GLY A 25 -6.65 1.59 14.09
C GLY A 25 -7.27 1.69 15.46
N LEU A 26 -7.29 0.60 16.24
CA LEU A 26 -7.76 0.61 17.63
C LEU A 26 -6.75 1.28 18.58
N LYS A 27 -5.50 1.42 18.17
CA LYS A 27 -4.43 1.96 19.00
C LYS A 27 -3.85 3.26 18.48
N PHE A 28 -3.86 3.46 17.18
CA PHE A 28 -3.16 4.57 16.54
C PHE A 28 -4.10 5.36 15.64
N PRO A 29 -3.89 6.69 15.52
CA PRO A 29 -4.65 7.47 14.54
C PRO A 29 -4.38 7.01 13.12
N TRP A 30 -5.38 7.12 12.25
CA TRP A 30 -5.26 6.64 10.88
C TRP A 30 -4.17 7.35 10.09
N GLN A 31 -3.93 8.64 10.35
CA GLN A 31 -2.85 9.37 9.69
C GLN A 31 -1.48 8.79 10.03
N MET A 32 -1.29 8.35 11.26
CA MET A 32 -0.05 7.71 11.69
C MET A 32 0.14 6.35 11.02
N ILE A 33 -0.94 5.57 10.93
CA ILE A 33 -0.90 4.27 10.25
C ILE A 33 -0.56 4.47 8.77
N ALA A 34 -1.21 5.42 8.11
CA ALA A 34 -0.96 5.71 6.70
C ALA A 34 0.50 6.09 6.46
N ALA A 35 1.03 7.01 7.27
CA ALA A 35 2.43 7.43 7.15
C ALA A 35 3.39 6.26 7.31
N THR A 36 3.09 5.39 8.27
CA THR A 36 3.92 4.21 8.53
C THR A 36 3.89 3.24 7.35
N LEU A 37 2.71 2.96 6.81
CA LEU A 37 2.56 2.06 5.67
C LEU A 37 3.29 2.58 4.44
N VAL A 38 3.18 3.88 4.15
CA VAL A 38 3.88 4.50 3.02
C VAL A 38 5.39 4.38 3.21
N THR A 39 5.87 4.68 4.41
CA THR A 39 7.31 4.62 4.70
C THR A 39 7.85 3.20 4.55
N ILE A 40 7.14 2.23 5.09
CA ILE A 40 7.56 0.82 4.97
C ILE A 40 7.55 0.39 3.51
N GLY A 41 6.50 0.74 2.77
CA GLY A 41 6.39 0.41 1.36
C GLY A 41 7.54 0.98 0.53
N LEU A 42 7.88 2.25 0.74
CA LEU A 42 8.99 2.88 0.03
C LEU A 42 10.32 2.26 0.39
N ARG A 43 10.52 1.87 1.65
CA ARG A 43 11.75 1.21 2.08
C ARG A 43 11.90 -0.17 1.43
N ILE A 44 10.80 -0.90 1.29
CA ILE A 44 10.82 -2.19 0.59
C ILE A 44 11.22 -1.98 -0.87
N TYR A 45 10.59 -1.03 -1.56
CA TYR A 45 10.94 -0.73 -2.96
C TYR A 45 12.41 -0.38 -3.09
N LYS A 46 12.91 0.46 -2.19
CA LYS A 46 14.32 0.88 -2.24
C LYS A 46 15.28 -0.27 -1.98
N THR A 47 14.84 -1.29 -1.26
CA THR A 47 15.63 -2.47 -0.97
C THR A 47 15.68 -3.44 -2.15
N VAL A 48 14.54 -3.64 -2.84
CA VAL A 48 14.42 -4.68 -3.86
C VAL A 48 14.60 -4.17 -5.30
N LEU A 49 14.55 -2.85 -5.52
CA LEU A 49 14.71 -2.25 -6.84
C LEU A 49 16.04 -1.51 -6.92
N ASP A 50 16.62 -1.45 -8.13
CA ASP A 50 17.76 -0.57 -8.35
C ASP A 50 17.30 0.89 -8.41
N ASP A 51 18.23 1.83 -8.58
CA ASP A 51 17.91 3.26 -8.56
C ASP A 51 16.92 3.64 -9.66
N GLU A 52 17.09 3.11 -10.87
CA GLU A 52 16.18 3.38 -11.96
C GLU A 52 14.79 2.79 -11.71
N GLY A 53 14.74 1.56 -11.22
CA GLY A 53 13.49 0.90 -10.89
C GLY A 53 12.73 1.65 -9.79
N TYR A 54 13.44 2.10 -8.77
CA TYR A 54 12.84 2.86 -7.68
C TYR A 54 12.26 4.19 -8.20
N LYS A 55 13.03 4.90 -9.02
CA LYS A 55 12.56 6.15 -9.63
C LYS A 55 11.32 5.92 -10.48
N GLY A 56 11.35 4.90 -11.33
CA GLY A 56 10.20 4.57 -12.17
C GLY A 56 8.96 4.24 -11.36
N MET A 57 9.13 3.44 -10.31
CA MET A 57 8.01 3.03 -9.46
C MET A 57 7.42 4.22 -8.71
N THR A 58 8.26 5.06 -8.10
CA THR A 58 7.78 6.22 -7.35
C THR A 58 7.12 7.24 -8.26
N ASN A 59 7.64 7.45 -9.47
CA ASN A 59 7.00 8.34 -10.45
C ASN A 59 5.64 7.79 -10.88
N SER A 60 5.54 6.48 -11.10
CA SER A 60 4.27 5.85 -11.48
C SER A 60 3.23 6.03 -10.37
N ILE A 61 3.62 5.83 -9.12
CA ILE A 61 2.72 6.02 -7.98
C ILE A 61 2.26 7.48 -7.92
N LYS A 62 3.19 8.41 -8.08
CA LYS A 62 2.89 9.84 -8.05
C LYS A 62 1.92 10.23 -9.14
N ASP A 63 2.10 9.70 -10.35
CA ASP A 63 1.23 10.01 -11.48
C ASP A 63 -0.20 9.52 -11.27
N ASN A 64 -0.38 8.52 -10.41
CA ASN A 64 -1.69 7.94 -10.14
C ASN A 64 -2.33 8.42 -8.84
N PHE A 65 -1.73 9.38 -8.15
CA PHE A 65 -2.26 9.88 -6.88
C PHE A 65 -3.70 10.39 -6.99
N ASP A 66 -4.01 11.09 -8.09
CA ASP A 66 -5.34 11.69 -8.27
C ASP A 66 -6.42 10.65 -8.57
N GLU A 67 -6.02 9.44 -8.95
CA GLU A 67 -6.94 8.36 -9.27
C GLU A 67 -7.29 7.50 -8.05
N ILE A 68 -6.63 7.71 -6.92
CA ILE A 68 -6.88 6.94 -5.72
C ILE A 68 -8.19 7.39 -5.08
N GLU A 69 -9.10 6.43 -4.90
CA GLU A 69 -10.39 6.72 -4.28
C GLU A 69 -10.30 6.48 -2.76
N PRO A 70 -10.87 7.39 -1.95
CA PRO A 70 -10.87 7.19 -0.51
C PRO A 70 -11.83 6.06 -0.14
N PHE A 71 -11.60 5.47 1.01
CA PHE A 71 -12.55 4.53 1.60
C PHE A 71 -13.82 5.30 2.00
N LYS A 72 -14.93 4.60 2.03
CA LYS A 72 -16.16 5.16 2.58
C LYS A 72 -15.96 5.43 4.07
N ASP A 73 -16.62 6.48 4.58
CA ASP A 73 -16.43 6.90 5.98
C ASP A 73 -16.64 5.76 6.96
N GLU A 74 -17.64 4.93 6.74
CA GLU A 74 -17.93 3.83 7.66
C GLU A 74 -16.91 2.71 7.63
N THR A 75 -16.03 2.64 6.63
CA THR A 75 -15.04 1.58 6.52
C THR A 75 -13.98 1.66 7.62
N LEU A 76 -13.59 2.87 8.01
CA LEU A 76 -12.53 3.10 9.01
C LEU A 76 -13.08 3.46 10.39
N HIS A 77 -14.36 3.33 10.58
CA HIS A 77 -14.99 3.61 11.87
C HIS A 77 -15.57 2.33 12.54
#